data_ccfd3ac195ad85fe3dfcd84a80141743
#
_entry.id   ccfd3ac195ad85fe3dfcd84a80141743
#
_cell.length_a   1.000
_cell.length_b   1.000
_cell.length_c   1.000
_cell.angle_alpha   90.00
_cell.angle_beta   90.00
_cell.angle_gamma   90.00
#
_symmetry.space_group_name_H-M   'P 1'
#
loop_
_entity.id
_entity.type
_entity.pdbx_description
1 polymer ?
#
loop_
_entity_poly.entity_id
_entity_poly.type
_entity_poly.pdbx_seq_one_letter_code
_entity_poly.pdbx_strand_id
1 'polypeptide(L)'
;MIKRLLSALLSCSLLLPTVTLAASTAPDKKAIVAHYSDMAYAIYSDAATAAETLQQRVDALLSAPSAAALEAARDAWLAARVPYQQSEVFRFGNAIVDDWEGKVNNWPLDEGLIDYVADDYVYALGNIAAELNIIANPSIDLGGAHIDATRITPELLEELNELGGNAANVTSGYHAVEFLLWGQDLNGHKPGAGQRPYTDYVSGEGCTHGHCDRRADFLRAATQLLASDLHDMAAQWAPGKDNYRKELLALPAERGIARIFYGMGSLSLGELGGERIKVALEANSTEDEHDCFSDNTHNSHYYDGLGIRNVYLGEYQRLDGSKLTGPSLHDAVAAANADADTKMRGALD
;
A
#
# COMPACT_ATOMS: atom_id res chain seq x y z
N MET A 1 -56.32 -31.39 -78.60
CA MET A 1 -56.13 -30.14 -77.84
C MET A 1 -55.49 -30.44 -76.46
N ILE A 2 -54.21 -30.36 -76.35
CA ILE A 2 -53.46 -30.77 -75.18
C ILE A 2 -52.95 -29.45 -74.52
N LYS A 3 -53.45 -29.08 -73.29
CA LYS A 3 -52.97 -27.96 -72.51
C LYS A 3 -51.72 -28.40 -71.71
N ARG A 4 -50.60 -27.76 -71.97
CA ARG A 4 -49.39 -27.90 -71.11
C ARG A 4 -49.50 -27.01 -69.93
N LEU A 5 -49.43 -27.58 -68.72
CA LEU A 5 -49.21 -26.86 -67.42
C LEU A 5 -47.69 -26.75 -67.23
N LEU A 6 -47.22 -25.53 -67.17
CA LEU A 6 -45.88 -25.19 -66.63
C LEU A 6 -45.93 -25.08 -65.13
N SER A 7 -45.23 -25.94 -64.41
CA SER A 7 -44.96 -25.77 -62.94
C SER A 7 -43.70 -24.93 -62.76
N ALA A 8 -43.88 -23.78 -62.22
CA ALA A 8 -42.75 -22.92 -61.72
C ALA A 8 -42.33 -23.36 -60.31
N LEU A 9 -41.13 -23.91 -60.17
CA LEU A 9 -40.50 -24.19 -58.89
C LEU A 9 -39.82 -22.88 -58.40
N LEU A 10 -40.39 -22.30 -57.36
CA LEU A 10 -39.83 -21.16 -56.69
C LEU A 10 -38.81 -21.67 -55.66
N SER A 11 -37.50 -21.60 -55.99
CA SER A 11 -36.40 -21.89 -55.02
C SER A 11 -36.23 -20.71 -54.05
N CYS A 12 -36.70 -20.89 -52.85
CA CYS A 12 -36.49 -19.95 -51.75
C CYS A 12 -35.11 -20.22 -51.13
N SER A 13 -34.08 -19.46 -51.51
CA SER A 13 -32.76 -19.51 -50.88
C SER A 13 -32.80 -18.81 -49.52
N LEU A 14 -32.83 -19.58 -48.43
CA LEU A 14 -32.64 -19.08 -47.07
C LEU A 14 -31.17 -18.64 -46.91
N LEU A 15 -30.94 -17.33 -47.00
CA LEU A 15 -29.70 -16.71 -46.53
C LEU A 15 -29.70 -16.68 -45.00
N LEU A 16 -29.04 -17.67 -44.37
CA LEU A 16 -28.71 -17.63 -42.96
C LEU A 16 -27.62 -16.57 -42.76
N PRO A 17 -27.78 -15.58 -41.87
CA PRO A 17 -26.71 -14.69 -41.55
C PRO A 17 -25.61 -15.48 -40.81
N THR A 18 -24.45 -15.61 -41.45
CA THR A 18 -23.23 -16.06 -40.78
C THR A 18 -22.83 -14.99 -39.77
N VAL A 19 -23.15 -15.20 -38.50
CA VAL A 19 -22.56 -14.43 -37.38
C VAL A 19 -21.09 -14.87 -37.34
N THR A 20 -20.22 -14.12 -37.98
CA THR A 20 -18.78 -14.20 -37.70
C THR A 20 -18.55 -13.71 -36.30
N LEU A 21 -18.40 -14.58 -35.30
CA LEU A 21 -17.73 -14.24 -34.06
C LEU A 21 -16.34 -13.76 -34.47
N ALA A 22 -16.12 -12.47 -34.36
CA ALA A 22 -14.76 -11.95 -34.41
C ALA A 22 -14.00 -12.58 -33.22
N ALA A 23 -13.03 -13.43 -33.52
CA ALA A 23 -12.11 -13.93 -32.51
C ALA A 23 -11.46 -12.70 -31.87
N SER A 24 -11.66 -12.51 -30.56
CA SER A 24 -10.97 -11.48 -29.81
C SER A 24 -9.47 -11.72 -30.00
N THR A 25 -8.81 -10.82 -30.71
CA THR A 25 -7.35 -10.87 -30.82
C THR A 25 -6.78 -10.49 -29.48
N ALA A 26 -5.88 -11.31 -28.92
CA ALA A 26 -5.17 -10.97 -27.67
C ALA A 26 -4.56 -9.57 -27.79
N PRO A 27 -4.64 -8.74 -26.73
CA PRO A 27 -4.04 -7.41 -26.76
C PRO A 27 -2.54 -7.48 -26.95
N ASP A 28 -1.95 -6.43 -27.54
CA ASP A 28 -0.51 -6.30 -27.64
C ASP A 28 0.12 -6.27 -26.23
N LYS A 29 1.10 -7.10 -25.98
CA LYS A 29 1.82 -7.18 -24.71
C LYS A 29 2.40 -5.81 -24.27
N LYS A 30 2.84 -4.99 -25.24
CA LYS A 30 3.30 -3.62 -24.95
C LYS A 30 2.17 -2.74 -24.40
N ALA A 31 0.95 -2.90 -24.94
CA ALA A 31 -0.21 -2.17 -24.47
C ALA A 31 -0.59 -2.59 -23.03
N ILE A 32 -0.44 -3.87 -22.68
CA ILE A 32 -0.64 -4.35 -21.30
C ILE A 32 0.38 -3.71 -20.34
N VAL A 33 1.68 -3.73 -20.71
CA VAL A 33 2.73 -3.12 -19.86
C VAL A 33 2.54 -1.61 -19.73
N ALA A 34 2.08 -0.94 -20.80
CA ALA A 34 1.77 0.49 -20.73
C ALA A 34 0.60 0.77 -19.79
N HIS A 35 -0.47 -0.03 -19.88
CA HIS A 35 -1.62 0.13 -19.00
C HIS A 35 -1.29 -0.22 -17.53
N TYR A 36 -0.47 -1.25 -17.29
CA TYR A 36 0.08 -1.54 -15.95
C TYR A 36 0.80 -0.31 -15.36
N SER A 37 1.58 0.39 -16.18
CA SER A 37 2.27 1.61 -15.76
C SER A 37 1.29 2.78 -15.52
N ASP A 38 0.19 2.86 -16.28
CA ASP A 38 -0.89 3.84 -16.06
C ASP A 38 -1.61 3.56 -14.73
N MET A 39 -1.86 2.28 -14.42
CA MET A 39 -2.44 1.86 -13.15
C MET A 39 -1.54 2.20 -11.96
N ALA A 40 -0.24 1.90 -12.06
CA ALA A 40 0.73 2.25 -11.02
C ALA A 40 0.73 3.76 -10.75
N TYR A 41 0.79 4.58 -11.82
CA TYR A 41 0.72 6.03 -11.67
C TYR A 41 -0.58 6.50 -11.01
N ALA A 42 -1.72 5.94 -11.39
CA ALA A 42 -3.02 6.30 -10.82
C ALA A 42 -3.10 5.93 -9.34
N ILE A 43 -2.67 4.72 -8.97
CA ILE A 43 -2.72 4.22 -7.59
C ILE A 43 -1.76 5.00 -6.68
N TYR A 44 -0.50 5.22 -7.08
CA TYR A 44 0.44 6.04 -6.30
C TYR A 44 0.02 7.51 -6.21
N SER A 45 -0.61 8.07 -7.26
CA SER A 45 -1.16 9.42 -7.19
C SER A 45 -2.32 9.53 -6.20
N ASP A 46 -3.17 8.50 -6.13
CA ASP A 46 -4.26 8.44 -5.15
C ASP A 46 -3.71 8.23 -3.73
N ALA A 47 -2.68 7.39 -3.56
CA ALA A 47 -2.01 7.21 -2.28
C ALA A 47 -1.36 8.51 -1.77
N ALA A 48 -0.68 9.25 -2.65
CA ALA A 48 -0.11 10.57 -2.32
C ALA A 48 -1.20 11.58 -1.92
N THR A 49 -2.30 11.64 -2.66
CA THR A 49 -3.46 12.51 -2.32
C THR A 49 -4.09 12.15 -0.97
N ALA A 50 -4.19 10.86 -0.67
CA ALA A 50 -4.72 10.40 0.61
C ALA A 50 -3.75 10.74 1.77
N ALA A 51 -2.43 10.61 1.56
CA ALA A 51 -1.43 11.00 2.54
C ALA A 51 -1.40 12.52 2.79
N GLU A 52 -1.60 13.36 1.77
CA GLU A 52 -1.81 14.80 1.96
C GLU A 52 -3.04 15.11 2.81
N THR A 53 -4.12 14.35 2.62
CA THR A 53 -5.33 14.47 3.44
C THR A 53 -5.04 14.08 4.90
N LEU A 54 -4.29 12.99 5.11
CA LEU A 54 -3.83 12.58 6.45
C LEU A 54 -2.99 13.67 7.09
N GLN A 55 -2.01 14.23 6.38
CA GLN A 55 -1.18 15.34 6.87
C GLN A 55 -2.03 16.54 7.31
N GLN A 56 -3.02 16.94 6.51
CA GLN A 56 -3.94 18.03 6.86
C GLN A 56 -4.75 17.72 8.13
N ARG A 57 -5.18 16.48 8.37
CA ARG A 57 -5.89 16.08 9.57
C ARG A 57 -4.98 16.05 10.79
N VAL A 58 -3.74 15.61 10.62
CA VAL A 58 -2.72 15.69 11.66
C VAL A 58 -2.42 17.15 12.01
N ASP A 59 -2.22 18.04 11.05
CA ASP A 59 -2.02 19.46 11.31
C ASP A 59 -3.21 20.10 12.07
N ALA A 60 -4.43 19.71 11.74
CA ALA A 60 -5.63 20.12 12.46
C ALA A 60 -5.65 19.61 13.92
N LEU A 61 -5.29 18.33 14.15
CA LEU A 61 -5.13 17.76 15.48
C LEU A 61 -4.07 18.53 16.29
N LEU A 62 -2.89 18.77 15.72
CA LEU A 62 -1.79 19.42 16.42
C LEU A 62 -2.04 20.90 16.69
N SER A 63 -2.87 21.57 15.89
CA SER A 63 -3.24 22.98 16.12
C SER A 63 -4.36 23.16 17.15
N ALA A 64 -5.27 22.20 17.26
CA ALA A 64 -6.41 22.22 18.18
C ALA A 64 -6.73 20.80 18.70
N PRO A 65 -5.90 20.24 19.60
CA PRO A 65 -6.05 18.88 20.07
C PRO A 65 -7.41 18.62 20.73
N SER A 66 -8.11 17.60 20.24
CA SER A 66 -9.38 17.13 20.77
C SER A 66 -9.63 15.67 20.37
N ALA A 67 -10.54 14.99 21.08
CA ALA A 67 -10.91 13.62 20.72
C ALA A 67 -11.44 13.53 19.28
N ALA A 68 -12.25 14.50 18.85
CA ALA A 68 -12.77 14.53 17.48
C ALA A 68 -11.67 14.77 16.43
N ALA A 69 -10.65 15.60 16.73
CA ALA A 69 -9.54 15.82 15.81
C ALA A 69 -8.62 14.59 15.70
N LEU A 70 -8.39 13.88 16.82
CA LEU A 70 -7.63 12.63 16.82
C LEU A 70 -8.36 11.55 16.01
N GLU A 71 -9.67 11.40 16.20
CA GLU A 71 -10.47 10.45 15.42
C GLU A 71 -10.45 10.78 13.92
N ALA A 72 -10.57 12.07 13.56
CA ALA A 72 -10.47 12.49 12.16
C ALA A 72 -9.08 12.23 11.53
N ALA A 73 -8.01 12.25 12.33
CA ALA A 73 -6.67 11.86 11.85
C ALA A 73 -6.55 10.34 11.69
N ARG A 74 -7.13 9.55 12.60
CA ARG A 74 -7.24 8.08 12.49
C ARG A 74 -8.03 7.66 11.25
N ASP A 75 -9.21 8.25 11.04
CA ASP A 75 -10.04 7.99 9.85
C ASP A 75 -9.26 8.30 8.55
N ALA A 76 -8.48 9.38 8.54
CA ALA A 76 -7.67 9.74 7.38
C ALA A 76 -6.50 8.77 7.14
N TRP A 77 -5.91 8.23 8.20
CA TRP A 77 -4.90 7.18 8.09
C TRP A 77 -5.50 5.90 7.50
N LEU A 78 -6.64 5.43 8.02
CA LEU A 78 -7.37 4.28 7.48
C LEU A 78 -7.71 4.45 6.00
N ALA A 79 -8.17 5.65 5.62
CA ALA A 79 -8.46 5.98 4.23
C ALA A 79 -7.20 5.99 3.34
N ALA A 80 -6.06 6.43 3.88
CA ALA A 80 -4.80 6.47 3.14
C ALA A 80 -4.20 5.06 2.90
N ARG A 81 -4.47 4.11 3.77
CA ARG A 81 -4.10 2.69 3.56
C ARG A 81 -4.77 2.09 2.33
N VAL A 82 -5.99 2.51 1.99
CA VAL A 82 -6.78 1.91 0.90
C VAL A 82 -6.06 1.94 -0.46
N PRO A 83 -5.63 3.09 -1.01
CA PRO A 83 -4.88 3.11 -2.26
C PRO A 83 -3.46 2.56 -2.10
N TYR A 84 -2.81 2.78 -0.94
CA TYR A 84 -1.45 2.31 -0.72
C TYR A 84 -1.38 0.78 -0.77
N GLN A 85 -2.21 0.04 -0.05
CA GLN A 85 -2.19 -1.42 -0.06
C GLN A 85 -2.49 -2.00 -1.45
N GLN A 86 -3.33 -1.36 -2.24
CA GLN A 86 -3.52 -1.76 -3.64
C GLN A 86 -2.28 -1.54 -4.51
N SER A 87 -1.30 -0.75 -4.06
CA SER A 87 -0.03 -0.55 -4.76
C SER A 87 1.03 -1.63 -4.46
N GLU A 88 0.86 -2.43 -3.43
CA GLU A 88 1.83 -3.47 -3.03
C GLU A 88 2.11 -4.49 -4.15
N VAL A 89 1.16 -4.71 -5.05
CA VAL A 89 1.33 -5.56 -6.24
C VAL A 89 2.42 -5.06 -7.21
N PHE A 90 2.80 -3.78 -7.12
CA PHE A 90 3.89 -3.19 -7.92
C PHE A 90 5.26 -3.34 -7.25
N ARG A 91 5.35 -3.77 -5.99
CA ARG A 91 6.61 -3.91 -5.25
C ARG A 91 7.55 -4.91 -5.92
N PHE A 92 7.17 -6.15 -5.93
CA PHE A 92 8.01 -7.23 -6.44
C PHE A 92 8.11 -7.18 -7.98
N GLY A 93 9.32 -7.34 -8.49
CA GLY A 93 9.60 -7.21 -9.92
C GLY A 93 9.92 -5.79 -10.40
N ASN A 94 9.74 -4.78 -9.56
CA ASN A 94 10.12 -3.38 -9.80
C ASN A 94 11.03 -2.91 -8.66
N ALA A 95 12.35 -3.11 -8.80
CA ALA A 95 13.33 -2.85 -7.76
C ALA A 95 13.22 -1.45 -7.13
N ILE A 96 12.83 -0.43 -7.91
CA ILE A 96 12.64 0.93 -7.38
C ILE A 96 11.53 1.00 -6.33
N VAL A 97 10.51 0.14 -6.42
CA VAL A 97 9.43 0.07 -5.43
C VAL A 97 9.88 -0.77 -4.24
N ASP A 98 10.52 -1.90 -4.50
CA ASP A 98 11.00 -2.82 -3.45
C ASP A 98 12.06 -2.16 -2.55
N ASP A 99 13.02 -1.43 -3.15
CA ASP A 99 14.05 -0.67 -2.42
C ASP A 99 13.46 0.54 -1.63
N TRP A 100 12.30 1.05 -2.00
CA TRP A 100 11.66 2.21 -1.40
C TRP A 100 10.64 1.84 -0.31
N GLU A 101 10.04 0.67 -0.39
CA GLU A 101 8.93 0.24 0.45
C GLU A 101 9.25 0.34 1.95
N GLY A 102 10.47 -0.03 2.37
CA GLY A 102 10.93 0.10 3.75
C GLY A 102 10.92 1.52 4.33
N LYS A 103 10.81 2.57 3.49
CA LYS A 103 10.64 3.96 3.95
C LYS A 103 9.20 4.27 4.37
N VAL A 104 8.22 3.60 3.76
CA VAL A 104 6.80 3.97 3.88
C VAL A 104 5.95 2.91 4.58
N ASN A 105 6.39 1.64 4.60
CA ASN A 105 5.57 0.54 5.13
C ASN A 105 6.38 -0.53 5.88
N ASN A 106 7.57 -0.18 6.38
CA ASN A 106 8.40 -1.11 7.15
C ASN A 106 7.69 -1.54 8.44
N TRP A 107 7.75 -2.85 8.73
CA TRP A 107 7.05 -3.52 9.80
C TRP A 107 7.73 -4.90 10.07
N PRO A 108 7.66 -5.48 11.29
CA PRO A 108 7.20 -4.88 12.55
C PRO A 108 8.15 -3.80 13.06
N LEU A 109 7.66 -2.92 13.95
CA LEU A 109 8.46 -1.85 14.54
C LEU A 109 8.60 -2.01 16.06
N ASP A 110 9.75 -1.61 16.60
CA ASP A 110 9.96 -1.47 18.04
C ASP A 110 9.49 -0.08 18.51
N GLU A 111 8.31 -0.02 19.16
CA GLU A 111 7.62 1.21 19.55
C GLU A 111 8.41 2.07 20.53
N GLY A 112 9.16 1.41 21.44
CA GLY A 112 9.99 2.09 22.44
C GLY A 112 11.15 2.87 21.85
N LEU A 113 11.49 2.68 20.56
CA LEU A 113 12.39 3.59 19.84
C LEU A 113 11.73 4.97 19.65
N ILE A 114 10.44 5.02 19.39
CA ILE A 114 9.72 6.26 19.06
C ILE A 114 9.26 6.99 20.32
N ASP A 115 8.49 6.31 21.19
CA ASP A 115 7.76 6.93 22.30
C ASP A 115 7.69 6.01 23.53
N TYR A 116 6.94 6.43 24.55
CA TYR A 116 6.66 5.64 25.74
C TYR A 116 5.89 4.36 25.39
N VAL A 117 6.19 3.32 26.13
CA VAL A 117 5.58 1.97 26.05
C VAL A 117 5.17 1.50 27.44
N ALA A 118 4.44 0.40 27.53
CA ALA A 118 4.08 -0.24 28.79
C ALA A 118 5.31 -0.79 29.54
N ASP A 119 5.21 -0.93 30.86
CA ASP A 119 6.34 -1.38 31.70
C ASP A 119 6.79 -2.82 31.39
N ASP A 120 5.92 -3.63 30.79
CA ASP A 120 6.17 -5.02 30.40
C ASP A 120 6.43 -5.18 28.90
N TYR A 121 6.77 -4.09 28.22
CA TYR A 121 7.08 -4.08 26.79
C TYR A 121 8.16 -5.07 26.40
N VAL A 122 7.90 -5.81 25.35
CA VAL A 122 8.84 -6.78 24.74
C VAL A 122 9.17 -6.30 23.34
N TYR A 123 10.45 -6.26 23.01
CA TYR A 123 10.94 -5.79 21.72
C TYR A 123 11.78 -6.85 21.01
N ALA A 124 12.17 -6.59 19.77
CA ALA A 124 12.99 -7.48 18.96
C ALA A 124 14.28 -7.87 19.69
N LEU A 125 14.56 -9.16 19.80
CA LEU A 125 15.68 -9.70 20.57
C LEU A 125 17.02 -9.10 20.12
N GLY A 126 17.70 -8.42 21.03
CA GLY A 126 19.00 -7.80 20.78
C GLY A 126 18.95 -6.43 20.11
N ASN A 127 17.78 -5.84 19.93
CA ASN A 127 17.68 -4.47 19.43
C ASN A 127 18.01 -3.47 20.54
N ILE A 128 19.23 -2.92 20.50
CA ILE A 128 19.72 -1.93 21.49
C ILE A 128 19.08 -0.55 21.31
N ALA A 129 18.35 -0.32 20.22
CA ALA A 129 17.66 0.95 19.96
C ALA A 129 16.19 0.93 20.41
N ALA A 130 15.63 -0.23 20.74
CA ALA A 130 14.21 -0.42 21.03
C ALA A 130 13.66 0.40 22.19
N GLU A 131 14.49 0.92 23.07
CA GLU A 131 14.10 1.70 24.27
C GLU A 131 14.67 3.12 24.24
N LEU A 132 15.16 3.61 23.11
CA LEU A 132 15.81 4.93 23.01
C LEU A 132 14.85 6.09 23.20
N ASN A 133 13.58 5.93 22.94
CA ASN A 133 12.52 6.93 23.05
C ASN A 133 12.94 8.30 22.50
N ILE A 134 12.97 8.44 21.19
CA ILE A 134 13.39 9.65 20.48
C ILE A 134 12.58 10.87 20.94
N ILE A 135 11.31 10.68 21.25
CA ILE A 135 10.43 11.76 21.72
C ILE A 135 10.89 12.29 23.08
N ALA A 136 11.29 11.42 24.00
CA ALA A 136 11.75 11.84 25.33
C ALA A 136 13.21 12.33 25.33
N ASN A 137 14.05 11.82 24.42
CA ASN A 137 15.49 12.02 24.45
C ASN A 137 15.98 12.89 23.27
N PRO A 138 16.36 14.16 23.53
CA PRO A 138 16.87 15.05 22.48
C PRO A 138 18.31 14.72 22.04
N SER A 139 18.96 13.76 22.68
CA SER A 139 20.33 13.32 22.40
C SER A 139 20.39 11.81 22.49
N ILE A 140 20.82 11.16 21.41
CA ILE A 140 20.84 9.71 21.27
C ILE A 140 22.27 9.25 21.05
N ASP A 141 22.74 8.35 21.89
CA ASP A 141 24.04 7.70 21.75
C ASP A 141 23.83 6.22 21.39
N LEU A 142 24.19 5.83 20.19
CA LEU A 142 24.03 4.45 19.71
C LEU A 142 25.26 4.00 18.93
N GLY A 143 25.82 2.85 19.31
CA GLY A 143 26.94 2.23 18.58
C GLY A 143 28.19 3.09 18.45
N GLY A 144 28.38 4.11 19.34
CA GLY A 144 29.48 5.08 19.29
C GLY A 144 29.19 6.31 18.41
N ALA A 145 28.01 6.37 17.79
CA ALA A 145 27.50 7.57 17.12
C ALA A 145 26.67 8.41 18.11
N HIS A 146 26.82 9.73 18.03
CA HIS A 146 26.01 10.70 18.75
C HIS A 146 25.08 11.40 17.75
N ILE A 147 23.76 11.31 18.00
CA ILE A 147 22.72 11.86 17.13
C ILE A 147 22.02 12.99 17.90
N ASP A 148 22.01 14.17 17.31
CA ASP A 148 21.28 15.32 17.81
C ASP A 148 19.81 15.26 17.38
N ALA A 149 18.94 14.85 18.30
CA ALA A 149 17.49 14.81 18.13
C ALA A 149 16.77 15.97 18.82
N THR A 150 17.46 17.09 19.08
CA THR A 150 16.82 18.30 19.70
C THR A 150 15.69 18.83 18.84
N ARG A 151 15.76 18.69 17.53
CA ARG A 151 14.71 19.02 16.56
C ARG A 151 14.34 17.78 15.77
N ILE A 152 13.08 17.38 15.84
CA ILE A 152 12.56 16.25 15.06
C ILE A 152 12.10 16.80 13.71
N THR A 153 12.76 16.37 12.64
CA THR A 153 12.50 16.79 11.24
C THR A 153 12.35 15.56 10.35
N PRO A 154 11.76 15.69 9.16
CA PRO A 154 11.69 14.59 8.19
C PRO A 154 13.07 13.96 7.90
N GLU A 155 14.11 14.77 7.76
CA GLU A 155 15.48 14.31 7.46
C GLU A 155 16.05 13.49 8.62
N LEU A 156 15.78 13.90 9.89
CA LEU A 156 16.18 13.11 11.06
C LEU A 156 15.46 11.75 11.08
N LEU A 157 14.17 11.71 10.78
CA LEU A 157 13.43 10.45 10.74
C LEU A 157 13.96 9.52 9.64
N GLU A 158 14.28 10.05 8.46
CA GLU A 158 14.90 9.27 7.39
C GLU A 158 16.29 8.73 7.79
N GLU A 159 17.11 9.52 8.52
CA GLU A 159 18.41 9.09 9.02
C GLU A 159 18.30 7.99 10.09
N LEU A 160 17.26 8.05 10.92
CA LEU A 160 17.04 7.10 12.01
C LEU A 160 16.32 5.83 11.58
N ASN A 161 15.69 5.81 10.41
CA ASN A 161 15.01 4.62 9.91
C ASN A 161 16.02 3.49 9.65
N GLU A 162 15.72 2.30 10.16
CA GLU A 162 16.65 1.14 10.17
C GLU A 162 17.99 1.41 10.86
N LEU A 163 18.01 2.30 11.83
CA LEU A 163 19.22 2.68 12.58
C LEU A 163 19.99 1.44 13.06
N GLY A 164 21.30 1.42 12.77
CA GLY A 164 22.15 0.30 13.13
C GLY A 164 21.94 -0.96 12.27
N GLY A 165 21.20 -0.87 11.17
CA GLY A 165 20.90 -1.98 10.26
C GLY A 165 19.84 -2.96 10.81
N ASN A 166 19.01 -2.51 11.74
CA ASN A 166 17.90 -3.30 12.27
C ASN A 166 16.58 -2.82 11.68
N ALA A 167 15.89 -3.68 10.93
CA ALA A 167 14.63 -3.37 10.26
C ALA A 167 13.48 -3.01 11.24
N ALA A 168 13.53 -3.44 12.51
CA ALA A 168 12.55 -3.05 13.52
C ALA A 168 12.72 -1.60 14.02
N ASN A 169 13.82 -0.92 13.67
CA ASN A 169 14.03 0.49 13.98
C ASN A 169 13.31 1.40 12.99
N VAL A 170 11.99 1.38 13.03
CA VAL A 170 11.12 2.13 12.12
C VAL A 170 10.80 3.50 12.71
N THR A 171 11.12 4.57 12.00
CA THR A 171 10.86 5.96 12.41
C THR A 171 10.03 6.74 11.40
N SER A 172 9.73 6.13 10.25
CA SER A 172 8.99 6.75 9.15
C SER A 172 7.84 5.84 8.66
N GLY A 173 7.07 6.32 7.71
CA GLY A 173 6.04 5.53 7.05
C GLY A 173 4.74 5.40 7.82
N TYR A 174 3.88 4.53 7.29
CA TYR A 174 2.51 4.35 7.81
C TYR A 174 2.49 3.85 9.24
N HIS A 175 3.34 2.88 9.61
CA HIS A 175 3.29 2.25 10.93
C HIS A 175 3.83 3.15 12.05
N ALA A 176 4.83 4.01 11.77
CA ALA A 176 5.24 5.04 12.72
C ALA A 176 4.12 6.06 12.99
N VAL A 177 3.38 6.48 11.93
CA VAL A 177 2.21 7.34 12.07
C VAL A 177 1.07 6.63 12.79
N GLU A 178 0.84 5.36 12.49
CA GLU A 178 -0.16 4.52 13.14
C GLU A 178 0.09 4.44 14.65
N PHE A 179 1.30 4.06 15.06
CA PHE A 179 1.69 4.02 16.47
C PHE A 179 1.50 5.37 17.17
N LEU A 180 1.83 6.47 16.52
CA LEU A 180 1.62 7.80 17.09
C LEU A 180 0.14 8.16 17.23
N LEU A 181 -0.73 7.70 16.35
CA LEU A 181 -2.17 7.99 16.44
C LEU A 181 -2.90 7.07 17.42
N TRP A 182 -2.54 5.79 17.53
CA TRP A 182 -3.23 4.82 18.38
C TRP A 182 -2.49 4.45 19.65
N GLY A 183 -1.15 4.55 19.70
CA GLY A 183 -0.32 3.99 20.77
C GLY A 183 -0.24 2.46 20.66
N GLN A 184 0.33 1.81 21.66
CA GLN A 184 0.39 0.35 21.72
C GLN A 184 -1.02 -0.26 21.75
N ASP A 185 -1.20 -1.39 21.07
CA ASP A 185 -2.33 -2.27 21.32
C ASP A 185 -2.04 -3.15 22.54
N LEU A 186 -2.72 -2.88 23.63
CA LEU A 186 -2.62 -3.62 24.89
C LEU A 186 -3.77 -4.61 25.08
N ASN A 187 -4.55 -4.90 24.01
CA ASN A 187 -5.67 -5.84 24.06
C ASN A 187 -5.22 -7.32 23.97
N GLY A 188 -3.96 -7.56 23.62
CA GLY A 188 -3.43 -8.89 23.33
C GLY A 188 -4.20 -9.52 22.17
N HIS A 189 -4.59 -10.79 22.26
CA HIS A 189 -5.35 -11.47 21.19
C HIS A 189 -6.85 -11.13 21.13
N LYS A 190 -7.28 -10.05 21.72
CA LYS A 190 -8.68 -9.61 21.67
C LYS A 190 -8.81 -8.45 20.68
N PRO A 191 -9.91 -8.37 19.93
CA PRO A 191 -10.15 -7.23 19.06
C PRO A 191 -10.09 -5.90 19.81
N GLY A 192 -9.55 -4.89 19.17
CA GLY A 192 -9.50 -3.52 19.69
C GLY A 192 -8.16 -2.85 19.38
N ALA A 193 -8.23 -1.59 18.98
CA ALA A 193 -7.07 -0.78 18.67
C ALA A 193 -6.43 -0.16 19.93
N GLY A 194 -5.24 0.40 19.78
CA GLY A 194 -4.57 1.21 20.78
C GLY A 194 -5.40 2.43 21.23
N GLN A 195 -5.16 2.91 22.44
CA GLN A 195 -6.02 3.90 23.13
C GLN A 195 -5.27 5.20 23.48
N ARG A 196 -4.36 5.66 22.60
CA ARG A 196 -3.64 6.94 22.86
C ARG A 196 -4.64 8.09 23.01
N PRO A 197 -4.55 8.87 24.11
CA PRO A 197 -5.45 10.00 24.32
C PRO A 197 -4.99 11.22 23.50
N TYR A 198 -5.95 12.06 23.05
CA TYR A 198 -5.61 13.32 22.36
C TYR A 198 -4.80 14.30 23.23
N THR A 199 -4.86 14.13 24.56
CA THR A 199 -4.11 14.95 25.51
C THR A 199 -2.60 14.74 25.43
N ASP A 200 -2.14 13.70 24.76
CA ASP A 200 -0.73 13.50 24.38
C ASP A 200 -0.21 14.54 23.37
N TYR A 201 -1.12 15.31 22.77
CA TYR A 201 -0.81 16.39 21.82
C TYR A 201 -1.15 17.77 22.37
N VAL A 202 -1.63 17.88 23.63
CA VAL A 202 -1.92 19.16 24.28
C VAL A 202 -0.63 19.74 24.86
N SER A 203 -0.32 21.00 24.54
CA SER A 203 0.85 21.68 25.10
C SER A 203 0.63 22.10 26.56
N GLY A 204 1.72 22.17 27.35
CA GLY A 204 1.72 22.68 28.71
C GLY A 204 1.06 21.74 29.74
N GLU A 205 0.32 22.31 30.72
CA GLU A 205 -0.24 21.55 31.85
C GLU A 205 -1.28 20.48 31.45
N GLY A 206 -1.84 20.56 30.23
CA GLY A 206 -2.78 19.57 29.74
C GLY A 206 -2.12 18.32 29.10
N CYS A 207 -0.79 18.34 28.98
CA CYS A 207 0.00 17.26 28.43
C CYS A 207 -0.06 16.00 29.31
N THR A 208 -0.48 14.88 28.74
CA THR A 208 -0.36 13.56 29.37
C THR A 208 0.90 12.85 28.85
N HIS A 209 1.49 11.95 29.64
CA HIS A 209 2.70 11.17 29.33
C HIS A 209 3.95 11.99 28.95
N GLY A 210 3.95 13.32 29.17
CA GLY A 210 5.10 14.20 28.89
C GLY A 210 5.46 14.35 27.41
N HIS A 211 6.38 15.25 27.13
CA HIS A 211 6.98 15.47 25.79
C HIS A 211 6.00 15.73 24.63
N CYS A 212 4.80 16.25 24.93
CA CYS A 212 3.71 16.39 23.94
C CYS A 212 4.10 17.26 22.75
N ASP A 213 4.89 18.32 22.94
CA ASP A 213 5.36 19.17 21.84
C ASP A 213 6.29 18.38 20.90
N ARG A 214 7.20 17.56 21.46
CA ARG A 214 8.09 16.72 20.64
C ARG A 214 7.36 15.58 19.95
N ARG A 215 6.34 15.01 20.59
CA ARG A 215 5.45 14.01 19.97
C ARG A 215 4.68 14.63 18.79
N ALA A 216 4.22 15.85 18.95
CA ALA A 216 3.58 16.60 17.88
C ALA A 216 4.55 16.86 16.71
N ASP A 217 5.82 17.21 17.00
CA ASP A 217 6.84 17.40 15.98
C ASP A 217 7.16 16.09 15.24
N PHE A 218 7.23 14.96 15.96
CA PHE A 218 7.45 13.65 15.34
C PHE A 218 6.29 13.28 14.42
N LEU A 219 5.05 13.36 14.89
CA LEU A 219 3.89 13.03 14.09
C LEU A 219 3.80 13.91 12.83
N ARG A 220 4.08 15.21 12.96
CA ARG A 220 4.13 16.14 11.82
C ARG A 220 5.22 15.77 10.83
N ALA A 221 6.44 15.51 11.31
CA ALA A 221 7.56 15.14 10.45
C ALA A 221 7.31 13.81 9.73
N ALA A 222 6.79 12.79 10.42
CA ALA A 222 6.48 11.49 9.84
C ALA A 222 5.41 11.58 8.74
N THR A 223 4.34 12.38 8.95
CA THR A 223 3.30 12.55 7.92
C THR A 223 3.77 13.38 6.73
N GLN A 224 4.64 14.38 6.95
CA GLN A 224 5.26 15.14 5.87
C GLN A 224 6.17 14.25 5.02
N LEU A 225 7.00 13.44 5.66
CA LEU A 225 7.90 12.50 4.97
C LEU A 225 7.09 11.48 4.16
N LEU A 226 6.08 10.86 4.76
CA LEU A 226 5.21 9.91 4.07
C LEU A 226 4.55 10.51 2.82
N ALA A 227 4.01 11.72 2.91
CA ALA A 227 3.40 12.39 1.76
C ALA A 227 4.43 12.67 0.66
N SER A 228 5.64 13.13 1.03
CA SER A 228 6.74 13.38 0.10
C SER A 228 7.18 12.11 -0.62
N ASP A 229 7.40 11.02 0.12
CA ASP A 229 7.84 9.74 -0.43
C ASP A 229 6.83 9.14 -1.42
N LEU A 230 5.53 9.28 -1.13
CA LEU A 230 4.47 8.83 -2.03
C LEU A 230 4.38 9.68 -3.31
N HIS A 231 4.61 11.00 -3.21
CA HIS A 231 4.72 11.87 -4.39
C HIS A 231 5.92 11.50 -5.25
N ASP A 232 7.07 11.23 -4.65
CA ASP A 232 8.27 10.81 -5.36
C ASP A 232 8.05 9.49 -6.09
N MET A 233 7.39 8.52 -5.45
CA MET A 233 7.04 7.27 -6.12
C MET A 233 6.03 7.48 -7.26
N ALA A 234 4.99 8.29 -7.07
CA ALA A 234 4.07 8.65 -8.15
C ALA A 234 4.82 9.29 -9.34
N ALA A 235 5.82 10.16 -9.08
CA ALA A 235 6.64 10.76 -10.12
C ALA A 235 7.47 9.75 -10.92
N GLN A 236 7.88 8.62 -10.31
CA GLN A 236 8.56 7.53 -11.03
C GLN A 236 7.67 6.83 -12.06
N TRP A 237 6.35 6.88 -11.87
CA TRP A 237 5.38 6.29 -12.79
C TRP A 237 4.70 7.31 -13.71
N ALA A 238 4.99 8.60 -13.56
CA ALA A 238 4.37 9.67 -14.34
C ALA A 238 4.67 9.55 -15.86
N PRO A 239 3.66 9.70 -16.74
CA PRO A 239 3.86 9.59 -18.17
C PRO A 239 4.70 10.74 -18.73
N GLY A 240 5.48 10.46 -19.79
CA GLY A 240 6.25 11.46 -20.54
C GLY A 240 7.44 12.06 -19.78
N LYS A 241 7.89 11.44 -18.71
CA LYS A 241 9.06 11.86 -17.92
C LYS A 241 10.27 10.92 -18.16
N ASP A 242 11.45 11.37 -17.74
CA ASP A 242 12.65 10.54 -17.68
C ASP A 242 12.73 9.88 -16.30
N ASN A 243 12.07 8.73 -16.17
CA ASN A 243 11.80 8.05 -14.91
C ASN A 243 11.71 6.54 -15.12
N TYR A 244 11.41 5.80 -14.06
CA TYR A 244 11.30 4.34 -14.07
C TYR A 244 10.26 3.82 -15.08
N ARG A 245 9.11 4.48 -15.24
CA ARG A 245 8.14 4.12 -16.26
C ARG A 245 8.76 4.04 -17.65
N LYS A 246 9.59 5.01 -18.02
CA LYS A 246 10.28 5.03 -19.32
C LYS A 246 11.20 3.83 -19.48
N GLU A 247 11.93 3.45 -18.42
CA GLU A 247 12.82 2.28 -18.41
C GLU A 247 12.02 0.99 -18.58
N LEU A 248 10.93 0.82 -17.83
CA LEU A 248 10.05 -0.36 -17.94
C LEU A 248 9.46 -0.50 -19.34
N LEU A 249 8.98 0.58 -19.93
CA LEU A 249 8.39 0.57 -21.30
C LEU A 249 9.43 0.34 -22.41
N ALA A 250 10.70 0.59 -22.14
CA ALA A 250 11.81 0.30 -23.07
C ALA A 250 12.23 -1.18 -23.08
N LEU A 251 11.80 -1.97 -22.10
CA LEU A 251 12.08 -3.40 -22.07
C LEU A 251 11.37 -4.16 -23.20
N PRO A 252 11.90 -5.34 -23.62
CA PRO A 252 11.12 -6.28 -24.39
C PRO A 252 9.78 -6.59 -23.68
N ALA A 253 8.67 -6.60 -24.43
CA ALA A 253 7.33 -6.73 -23.85
C ALA A 253 7.17 -7.98 -22.97
N GLU A 254 7.80 -9.09 -23.34
CA GLU A 254 7.81 -10.34 -22.57
C GLU A 254 8.44 -10.16 -21.18
N ARG A 255 9.47 -9.31 -21.07
CA ARG A 255 10.08 -9.01 -19.77
C ARG A 255 9.16 -8.15 -18.89
N GLY A 256 8.46 -7.18 -19.50
CA GLY A 256 7.44 -6.42 -18.79
C GLY A 256 6.33 -7.32 -18.26
N ILE A 257 5.78 -8.19 -19.09
CA ILE A 257 4.76 -9.18 -18.68
C ILE A 257 5.29 -10.11 -17.56
N ALA A 258 6.53 -10.58 -17.67
CA ALA A 258 7.13 -11.43 -16.64
C ALA A 258 7.24 -10.71 -15.28
N ARG A 259 7.59 -9.41 -15.27
CA ARG A 259 7.61 -8.60 -14.04
C ARG A 259 6.23 -8.46 -13.40
N ILE A 260 5.18 -8.27 -14.20
CA ILE A 260 3.81 -8.18 -13.70
C ILE A 260 3.41 -9.50 -13.01
N PHE A 261 3.61 -10.65 -13.68
CA PHE A 261 3.32 -11.95 -13.06
C PHE A 261 4.17 -12.23 -11.82
N TYR A 262 5.45 -11.84 -11.85
CA TYR A 262 6.33 -12.00 -10.71
C TYR A 262 5.83 -11.18 -9.51
N GLY A 263 5.44 -9.91 -9.72
CA GLY A 263 4.89 -9.05 -8.68
C GLY A 263 3.62 -9.64 -8.06
N MET A 264 2.66 -10.04 -8.89
CA MET A 264 1.42 -10.69 -8.43
C MET A 264 1.70 -11.98 -7.65
N GLY A 265 2.57 -12.83 -8.15
CA GLY A 265 2.89 -14.12 -7.52
C GLY A 265 3.65 -13.96 -6.22
N SER A 266 4.62 -13.04 -6.17
CA SER A 266 5.40 -12.77 -4.95
C SER A 266 4.57 -12.13 -3.87
N LEU A 267 3.71 -11.15 -4.22
CA LEU A 267 2.79 -10.58 -3.24
C LEU A 267 1.82 -11.65 -2.70
N SER A 268 1.16 -12.42 -3.56
CA SER A 268 0.11 -13.35 -3.12
C SER A 268 0.64 -14.51 -2.28
N LEU A 269 1.78 -15.11 -2.66
CA LEU A 269 2.31 -16.33 -2.01
C LEU A 269 3.38 -16.02 -0.97
N GLY A 270 4.34 -15.16 -1.31
CA GLY A 270 5.46 -14.84 -0.43
C GLY A 270 5.03 -13.88 0.67
N GLU A 271 4.67 -12.69 0.28
CA GLU A 271 4.40 -11.59 1.22
C GLU A 271 3.07 -11.77 1.93
N LEU A 272 1.93 -11.66 1.24
CA LEU A 272 0.62 -11.69 1.87
C LEU A 272 0.34 -13.04 2.55
N GLY A 273 0.49 -14.14 1.81
CA GLY A 273 0.18 -15.48 2.34
C GLY A 273 1.27 -16.02 3.28
N GLY A 274 2.54 -15.72 3.01
CA GLY A 274 3.69 -16.21 3.76
C GLY A 274 4.01 -15.37 4.98
N GLU A 275 4.38 -14.10 4.77
CA GLU A 275 4.86 -13.23 5.85
C GLU A 275 3.69 -12.62 6.65
N ARG A 276 2.73 -11.97 6.01
CA ARG A 276 1.72 -11.17 6.72
C ARG A 276 0.62 -11.99 7.38
N ILE A 277 0.22 -13.13 6.79
CA ILE A 277 -0.85 -13.98 7.35
C ILE A 277 -0.26 -15.14 8.16
N LYS A 278 0.65 -15.91 7.54
CA LYS A 278 1.09 -17.17 8.11
C LYS A 278 1.99 -16.99 9.33
N VAL A 279 2.89 -16.00 9.32
CA VAL A 279 3.82 -15.75 10.44
C VAL A 279 3.03 -15.38 11.70
N ALA A 280 2.12 -14.41 11.63
CA ALA A 280 1.30 -14.00 12.76
C ALA A 280 0.48 -15.17 13.33
N LEU A 281 -0.13 -16.00 12.46
CA LEU A 281 -0.92 -17.16 12.87
C LEU A 281 -0.07 -18.28 13.49
N GLU A 282 1.09 -18.62 12.93
CA GLU A 282 1.94 -19.71 13.43
C GLU A 282 2.69 -19.31 14.71
N ALA A 283 3.14 -18.07 14.80
CA ALA A 283 3.77 -17.52 16.00
C ALA A 283 2.75 -17.21 17.11
N ASN A 284 1.46 -17.09 16.75
CA ASN A 284 0.41 -16.58 17.65
C ASN A 284 0.84 -15.27 18.30
N SER A 285 1.33 -14.35 17.45
CA SER A 285 1.93 -13.07 17.84
C SER A 285 1.05 -11.93 17.37
N THR A 286 0.75 -11.03 18.28
CA THR A 286 0.03 -9.78 18.00
C THR A 286 0.95 -8.74 17.35
N GLU A 287 2.25 -8.80 17.64
CA GLU A 287 3.27 -7.91 17.07
C GLU A 287 3.54 -8.20 15.58
N ASP A 288 3.24 -9.43 15.14
CA ASP A 288 3.35 -9.82 13.73
C ASP A 288 2.09 -9.47 12.92
N GLU A 289 1.09 -8.83 13.49
CA GLU A 289 -0.04 -8.25 12.77
C GLU A 289 0.37 -6.98 12.03
N HIS A 290 0.05 -6.90 10.72
CA HIS A 290 0.57 -5.83 9.85
C HIS A 290 0.14 -4.43 10.29
N ASP A 291 -1.13 -4.20 10.62
CA ASP A 291 -1.65 -2.91 11.13
C ASP A 291 -2.12 -3.11 12.60
N CYS A 292 -1.19 -3.54 13.49
CA CYS A 292 -1.51 -3.97 14.85
C CYS A 292 -2.06 -2.85 15.74
N PHE A 293 -1.54 -1.60 15.61
CA PHE A 293 -1.97 -0.51 16.48
C PHE A 293 -3.40 -0.04 16.22
N SER A 294 -3.84 -0.11 14.98
CA SER A 294 -5.18 0.32 14.55
C SER A 294 -6.22 -0.80 14.47
N ASP A 295 -5.80 -2.08 14.66
CA ASP A 295 -6.62 -3.28 14.43
C ASP A 295 -7.19 -3.33 12.98
N ASN A 296 -6.39 -2.85 12.00
CA ASN A 296 -6.79 -2.71 10.60
C ASN A 296 -6.22 -3.78 9.66
N THR A 297 -5.48 -4.75 10.16
CA THR A 297 -4.77 -5.80 9.40
C THR A 297 -5.66 -6.50 8.39
N HIS A 298 -6.91 -6.82 8.74
CA HIS A 298 -7.87 -7.47 7.86
C HIS A 298 -8.22 -6.63 6.61
N ASN A 299 -8.27 -5.30 6.72
CA ASN A 299 -8.47 -4.40 5.59
C ASN A 299 -7.22 -4.32 4.72
N SER A 300 -6.02 -4.23 5.32
CA SER A 300 -4.76 -4.19 4.58
C SER A 300 -4.60 -5.44 3.72
N HIS A 301 -4.84 -6.63 4.27
CA HIS A 301 -4.82 -7.89 3.52
C HIS A 301 -5.85 -7.93 2.39
N TYR A 302 -7.07 -7.41 2.64
CA TYR A 302 -8.10 -7.32 1.61
C TYR A 302 -7.66 -6.43 0.43
N TYR A 303 -7.07 -5.26 0.72
CA TYR A 303 -6.63 -4.33 -0.32
C TYR A 303 -5.38 -4.80 -1.06
N ASP A 304 -4.49 -5.58 -0.43
CA ASP A 304 -3.41 -6.29 -1.14
C ASP A 304 -3.98 -7.26 -2.19
N GLY A 305 -4.94 -8.09 -1.77
CA GLY A 305 -5.65 -9.00 -2.67
C GLY A 305 -6.39 -8.26 -3.80
N LEU A 306 -7.02 -7.13 -3.48
CA LEU A 306 -7.70 -6.28 -4.47
C LEU A 306 -6.70 -5.67 -5.46
N GLY A 307 -5.50 -5.28 -5.03
CA GLY A 307 -4.41 -4.82 -5.90
C GLY A 307 -4.01 -5.86 -6.93
N ILE A 308 -3.86 -7.13 -6.50
CA ILE A 308 -3.56 -8.26 -7.39
C ILE A 308 -4.68 -8.44 -8.42
N ARG A 309 -5.95 -8.43 -7.97
CA ARG A 309 -7.13 -8.54 -8.82
C ARG A 309 -7.19 -7.41 -9.85
N ASN A 310 -6.98 -6.19 -9.42
CA ASN A 310 -7.00 -5.00 -10.27
C ASN A 310 -5.96 -5.08 -11.40
N VAL A 311 -4.73 -5.47 -11.08
CA VAL A 311 -3.65 -5.63 -12.07
C VAL A 311 -3.99 -6.77 -13.06
N TYR A 312 -4.54 -7.90 -12.60
CA TYR A 312 -4.94 -8.98 -13.48
C TYR A 312 -6.03 -8.55 -14.44
N LEU A 313 -7.07 -7.85 -13.94
CA LEU A 313 -8.22 -7.41 -14.74
C LEU A 313 -7.96 -6.13 -15.55
N GLY A 314 -6.88 -5.41 -15.26
CA GLY A 314 -6.58 -4.11 -15.87
C GLY A 314 -7.62 -3.03 -15.51
N GLU A 315 -8.09 -3.01 -14.28
CA GLU A 315 -9.07 -2.05 -13.79
C GLU A 315 -8.71 -1.49 -12.41
N TYR A 316 -9.01 -0.22 -12.18
CA TYR A 316 -8.83 0.43 -10.89
C TYR A 316 -9.90 1.47 -10.65
N GLN A 317 -10.51 1.46 -9.46
CA GLN A 317 -11.46 2.47 -9.00
C GLN A 317 -10.70 3.54 -8.24
N ARG A 318 -10.64 4.75 -8.78
CA ARG A 318 -9.92 5.88 -8.20
C ARG A 318 -10.68 6.53 -7.04
N LEU A 319 -9.97 7.30 -6.21
CA LEU A 319 -10.55 8.06 -5.09
C LEU A 319 -11.58 9.10 -5.54
N ASP A 320 -11.44 9.66 -6.73
CA ASP A 320 -12.38 10.63 -7.31
C ASP A 320 -13.66 9.99 -7.87
N GLY A 321 -13.78 8.67 -7.78
CA GLY A 321 -14.90 7.88 -8.30
C GLY A 321 -14.78 7.53 -9.78
N SER A 322 -13.74 7.97 -10.49
CA SER A 322 -13.49 7.53 -11.86
C SER A 322 -12.94 6.10 -11.91
N LYS A 323 -13.17 5.40 -13.02
CA LYS A 323 -12.65 4.06 -13.24
C LYS A 323 -11.61 4.07 -14.37
N LEU A 324 -10.40 3.60 -14.07
CA LEU A 324 -9.36 3.33 -15.06
C LEU A 324 -9.53 1.89 -15.56
N THR A 325 -9.56 1.69 -16.89
CA THR A 325 -9.64 0.36 -17.51
C THR A 325 -8.80 0.33 -18.77
N GLY A 326 -8.21 -0.82 -19.11
CA GLY A 326 -7.40 -0.96 -20.32
C GLY A 326 -6.97 -2.39 -20.62
N PRO A 327 -6.07 -2.59 -21.59
CA PRO A 327 -5.53 -3.89 -21.94
C PRO A 327 -4.94 -4.61 -20.73
N SER A 328 -5.31 -5.88 -20.52
CA SER A 328 -5.06 -6.59 -19.27
C SER A 328 -4.39 -7.95 -19.47
N LEU A 329 -3.86 -8.51 -18.39
CA LEU A 329 -3.42 -9.90 -18.35
C LEU A 329 -4.61 -10.84 -18.57
N HIS A 330 -5.77 -10.53 -18.01
CA HIS A 330 -7.02 -11.28 -18.23
C HIS A 330 -7.29 -11.48 -19.72
N ASP A 331 -7.28 -10.40 -20.52
CA ASP A 331 -7.54 -10.50 -21.96
C ASP A 331 -6.52 -11.40 -22.68
N ALA A 332 -5.24 -11.29 -22.31
CA ALA A 332 -4.18 -12.11 -22.91
C ALA A 332 -4.29 -13.58 -22.51
N VAL A 333 -4.58 -13.86 -21.23
CA VAL A 333 -4.71 -15.23 -20.70
C VAL A 333 -5.99 -15.87 -21.24
N ALA A 334 -7.12 -15.17 -21.27
CA ALA A 334 -8.38 -15.67 -21.82
C ALA A 334 -8.25 -16.05 -23.31
N ALA A 335 -7.54 -15.23 -24.10
CA ALA A 335 -7.27 -15.54 -25.51
C ALA A 335 -6.36 -16.75 -25.70
N ALA A 336 -5.41 -16.99 -24.79
CA ALA A 336 -4.47 -18.11 -24.88
C ALA A 336 -5.01 -19.40 -24.24
N ASN A 337 -5.73 -19.29 -23.12
CA ASN A 337 -6.26 -20.40 -22.33
C ASN A 337 -7.42 -19.93 -21.45
N ALA A 338 -8.65 -20.06 -21.95
CA ALA A 338 -9.88 -19.63 -21.26
C ALA A 338 -10.13 -20.36 -19.93
N ASP A 339 -9.68 -21.62 -19.80
CA ASP A 339 -9.83 -22.38 -18.54
C ASP A 339 -8.90 -21.83 -17.45
N ALA A 340 -7.67 -21.44 -17.82
CA ALA A 340 -6.73 -20.81 -16.89
C ALA A 340 -7.25 -19.45 -16.43
N ASP A 341 -7.80 -18.65 -17.33
CA ASP A 341 -8.45 -17.38 -17.00
C ASP A 341 -9.62 -17.56 -16.04
N THR A 342 -10.49 -18.51 -16.32
CA THR A 342 -11.65 -18.81 -15.46
C THR A 342 -11.21 -19.20 -14.04
N LYS A 343 -10.16 -20.02 -13.92
CA LYS A 343 -9.60 -20.40 -12.60
C LYS A 343 -9.00 -19.20 -11.88
N MET A 344 -8.26 -18.36 -12.60
CA MET A 344 -7.64 -17.16 -12.00
C MET A 344 -8.69 -16.20 -11.49
N ARG A 345 -9.71 -15.88 -12.29
CA ARG A 345 -10.80 -14.99 -11.82
C ARG A 345 -11.55 -15.58 -10.62
N GLY A 346 -11.86 -16.88 -10.66
CA GLY A 346 -12.52 -17.53 -9.52
C GLY A 346 -11.67 -17.61 -8.24
N ALA A 347 -10.35 -17.40 -8.34
CA ALA A 347 -9.46 -17.27 -7.17
C ALA A 347 -9.34 -15.83 -6.67
N LEU A 348 -9.61 -14.84 -7.54
CA LEU A 348 -9.51 -13.41 -7.24
C LEU A 348 -10.86 -12.79 -6.77
N ASP A 349 -11.99 -13.45 -7.04
CA ASP A 349 -13.34 -13.06 -6.60
C ASP A 349 -13.70 -13.69 -5.25
#